data_d616cf9263199e6fdd3f22341867cbbd
#
_entry.id   d616cf9263199e6fdd3f22341867cbbd
#
_cell.length_a   1.000
_cell.length_b   1.000
_cell.length_c   1.000
_cell.angle_alpha   90.00
_cell.angle_beta   90.00
_cell.angle_gamma   90.00
#
_symmetry.space_group_name_H-M   'P 1'
#
loop_
_entity.id
_entity.type
_entity.pdbx_description
1 polymer ?
#
loop_
_entity_poly.entity_id
_entity_poly.type
_entity_poly.pdbx_seq_one_letter_code
_entity_poly.pdbx_strand_id
1 'polypeptide(L)'
;MKYALVTGGSRGIGRAVCIKLAQVGTPVIINYVNNDDAARQTLTEVEALGVKGELLKFDAASPEAIEQAIDKWESEHPDDYIGILVNNAGIRKDNLMIFMQNEEWNDVLNTTLNGFFYITRRLLKSMMTKRNGRIINMASLSGLKGMPGQVNYSASKAALIGATKALAQEVAPRKITVNAVAPGFIESDMTKDLNEDELKKLVPMNRFGKSEEVAALVAFLAGDESAYITGEVISINGGLYT
;
A
#
# COMPACT_ATOMS: atom_id res chain seq x y z
N MET A 1 -11.99 14.90 11.11
CA MET A 1 -12.13 13.41 11.04
C MET A 1 -10.78 12.76 10.78
N LYS A 2 -10.69 11.43 10.88
CA LYS A 2 -9.49 10.66 10.53
C LYS A 2 -9.68 9.99 9.16
N TYR A 3 -8.88 10.36 8.19
CA TYR A 3 -8.92 9.81 6.83
C TYR A 3 -7.86 8.72 6.64
N ALA A 4 -8.13 7.83 5.68
CA ALA A 4 -7.16 6.89 5.15
C ALA A 4 -6.67 7.35 3.77
N LEU A 5 -5.36 7.50 3.60
CA LEU A 5 -4.74 7.69 2.29
C LEU A 5 -4.25 6.33 1.77
N VAL A 6 -4.73 5.96 0.58
CA VAL A 6 -4.30 4.74 -0.12
C VAL A 6 -3.56 5.13 -1.39
N THR A 7 -2.26 4.86 -1.45
CA THR A 7 -1.49 5.13 -2.66
C THR A 7 -1.73 4.06 -3.72
N GLY A 8 -1.91 4.47 -4.98
CA GLY A 8 -2.30 3.56 -6.05
C GLY A 8 -3.69 2.95 -5.84
N GLY A 9 -4.64 3.75 -5.31
CA GLY A 9 -5.98 3.31 -4.91
C GLY A 9 -6.98 3.13 -6.05
N SER A 10 -6.61 3.40 -7.31
CA SER A 10 -7.56 3.38 -8.43
C SER A 10 -7.87 2.00 -9.00
N ARG A 11 -7.08 0.96 -8.72
CA ARG A 11 -7.25 -0.39 -9.26
C ARG A 11 -6.63 -1.47 -8.35
N GLY A 12 -6.93 -2.75 -8.68
CA GLY A 12 -6.33 -3.91 -8.03
C GLY A 12 -6.49 -3.91 -6.51
N ILE A 13 -5.43 -4.27 -5.80
CA ILE A 13 -5.42 -4.32 -4.32
C ILE A 13 -5.74 -2.95 -3.72
N GLY A 14 -5.17 -1.86 -4.27
CA GLY A 14 -5.42 -0.51 -3.76
C GLY A 14 -6.89 -0.12 -3.79
N ARG A 15 -7.60 -0.42 -4.91
CA ARG A 15 -9.06 -0.19 -5.02
C ARG A 15 -9.83 -1.04 -4.00
N ALA A 16 -9.50 -2.34 -3.90
CA ALA A 16 -10.16 -3.21 -2.93
C ALA A 16 -9.96 -2.72 -1.48
N VAL A 17 -8.77 -2.20 -1.16
CA VAL A 17 -8.47 -1.57 0.13
C VAL A 17 -9.34 -0.31 0.36
N CYS A 18 -9.45 0.58 -0.63
CA CYS A 18 -10.31 1.76 -0.53
C CYS A 18 -11.76 1.38 -0.21
N ILE A 19 -12.32 0.43 -0.96
CA ILE A 19 -13.69 -0.07 -0.76
C ILE A 19 -13.83 -0.71 0.63
N LYS A 20 -12.87 -1.52 1.04
CA LYS A 20 -12.93 -2.21 2.33
C LYS A 20 -12.85 -1.26 3.51
N LEU A 21 -12.00 -0.22 3.44
CA LEU A 21 -11.95 0.83 4.44
C LEU A 21 -13.25 1.63 4.51
N ALA A 22 -13.86 1.92 3.36
CA ALA A 22 -15.17 2.55 3.30
C ALA A 22 -16.26 1.69 3.94
N GLN A 23 -16.28 0.36 3.71
CA GLN A 23 -17.22 -0.56 4.34
C GLN A 23 -17.17 -0.56 5.88
N VAL A 24 -16.02 -0.24 6.46
CA VAL A 24 -15.85 -0.10 7.92
C VAL A 24 -16.01 1.34 8.41
N GLY A 25 -16.55 2.22 7.57
CA GLY A 25 -16.89 3.60 7.94
C GLY A 25 -15.72 4.59 7.93
N THR A 26 -14.58 4.24 7.33
CA THR A 26 -13.41 5.11 7.26
C THR A 26 -13.46 5.98 6.00
N PRO A 27 -13.39 7.31 6.10
CA PRO A 27 -13.23 8.19 4.94
C PRO A 27 -11.92 7.91 4.20
N VAL A 28 -11.94 7.93 2.86
CA VAL A 28 -10.82 7.46 2.04
C VAL A 28 -10.37 8.52 1.05
N ILE A 29 -9.06 8.75 1.02
CA ILE A 29 -8.38 9.51 -0.01
C ILE A 29 -7.72 8.50 -0.97
N ILE A 30 -8.15 8.53 -2.23
CA ILE A 30 -7.70 7.65 -3.29
C ILE A 30 -6.58 8.36 -4.05
N ASN A 31 -5.33 7.96 -3.82
CA ASN A 31 -4.24 8.47 -4.64
C ASN A 31 -4.12 7.68 -5.95
N TYR A 32 -3.82 8.39 -7.02
CA TYR A 32 -3.54 7.84 -8.33
C TYR A 32 -2.63 8.78 -9.14
N VAL A 33 -2.14 8.30 -10.31
CA VAL A 33 -1.25 9.09 -11.18
C VAL A 33 -1.91 9.45 -12.50
N ASN A 34 -2.35 8.47 -13.30
CA ASN A 34 -2.72 8.69 -14.71
C ASN A 34 -4.17 8.33 -15.07
N ASN A 35 -4.80 7.37 -14.41
CA ASN A 35 -6.10 6.87 -14.81
C ASN A 35 -7.22 7.53 -14.02
N ASP A 36 -7.68 8.69 -14.52
CA ASP A 36 -8.76 9.46 -13.90
C ASP A 36 -10.09 8.68 -13.86
N ASP A 37 -10.41 7.89 -14.90
CA ASP A 37 -11.67 7.15 -14.96
C ASP A 37 -11.71 6.03 -13.92
N ALA A 38 -10.63 5.25 -13.80
CA ALA A 38 -10.54 4.21 -12.77
C ALA A 38 -10.58 4.80 -11.36
N ALA A 39 -9.95 5.96 -11.14
CA ALA A 39 -9.99 6.65 -9.86
C ALA A 39 -11.41 7.14 -9.52
N ARG A 40 -12.12 7.72 -10.49
CA ARG A 40 -13.53 8.13 -10.35
C ARG A 40 -14.47 6.96 -10.08
N GLN A 41 -14.26 5.83 -10.77
CA GLN A 41 -15.02 4.61 -10.51
C GLN A 41 -14.84 4.15 -9.06
N THR A 42 -13.60 4.09 -8.57
CA THR A 42 -13.32 3.73 -7.18
C THR A 42 -13.96 4.72 -6.21
N LEU A 43 -13.92 6.03 -6.51
CA LEU A 43 -14.57 7.07 -5.70
C LEU A 43 -16.08 6.85 -5.60
N THR A 44 -16.73 6.61 -6.75
CA THR A 44 -18.19 6.36 -6.78
C THR A 44 -18.55 5.15 -5.90
N GLU A 45 -17.76 4.08 -5.92
CA GLU A 45 -18.02 2.91 -5.09
C GLU A 45 -17.80 3.17 -3.59
N VAL A 46 -16.81 3.98 -3.24
CA VAL A 46 -16.56 4.43 -1.87
C VAL A 46 -17.71 5.27 -1.36
N GLU A 47 -18.16 6.27 -2.14
CA GLU A 47 -19.27 7.16 -1.78
C GLU A 47 -20.60 6.42 -1.67
N ALA A 48 -20.84 5.41 -2.51
CA ALA A 48 -22.03 4.55 -2.43
C ALA A 48 -22.15 3.78 -1.09
N LEU A 49 -21.05 3.65 -0.34
CA LEU A 49 -21.04 3.07 1.00
C LEU A 49 -21.36 4.10 2.12
N GLY A 50 -21.65 5.34 1.76
CA GLY A 50 -22.08 6.39 2.70
C GLY A 50 -20.94 7.07 3.46
N VAL A 51 -19.69 6.91 3.02
CA VAL A 51 -18.53 7.60 3.58
C VAL A 51 -17.99 8.64 2.60
N LYS A 52 -17.23 9.61 3.12
CA LYS A 52 -16.53 10.58 2.26
C LYS A 52 -15.39 9.89 1.49
N GLY A 53 -15.37 10.11 0.19
CA GLY A 53 -14.28 9.75 -0.70
C GLY A 53 -13.66 10.99 -1.33
N GLU A 54 -12.36 10.99 -1.57
CA GLU A 54 -11.66 12.07 -2.25
C GLU A 54 -10.58 11.54 -3.18
N LEU A 55 -10.33 12.27 -4.26
CA LEU A 55 -9.26 11.96 -5.20
C LEU A 55 -8.05 12.86 -4.95
N LEU A 56 -6.87 12.28 -4.84
CA LEU A 56 -5.63 13.01 -4.66
C LEU A 56 -4.59 12.57 -5.70
N LYS A 57 -4.46 13.37 -6.77
CA LYS A 57 -3.59 13.05 -7.89
C LYS A 57 -2.17 13.51 -7.64
N PHE A 58 -1.24 12.56 -7.46
CA PHE A 58 0.20 12.82 -7.42
C PHE A 58 0.99 11.54 -7.72
N ASP A 59 2.22 11.71 -8.20
CA ASP A 59 3.17 10.62 -8.35
C ASP A 59 3.90 10.37 -7.02
N ALA A 60 3.84 9.12 -6.52
CA ALA A 60 4.52 8.72 -5.31
C ALA A 60 6.07 8.82 -5.41
N ALA A 61 6.62 8.87 -6.61
CA ALA A 61 8.05 9.05 -6.84
C ALA A 61 8.50 10.55 -6.78
N SER A 62 7.55 11.51 -6.74
CA SER A 62 7.86 12.95 -6.73
C SER A 62 7.59 13.57 -5.35
N PRO A 63 8.63 13.89 -4.57
CA PRO A 63 8.45 14.55 -3.28
C PRO A 63 7.74 15.89 -3.39
N GLU A 64 7.99 16.67 -4.43
CA GLU A 64 7.36 17.97 -4.65
C GLU A 64 5.85 17.83 -4.92
N ALA A 65 5.45 16.85 -5.74
CA ALA A 65 4.04 16.60 -6.02
C ALA A 65 3.29 16.10 -4.77
N ILE A 66 3.96 15.30 -3.94
CA ILE A 66 3.42 14.82 -2.65
C ILE A 66 3.16 15.99 -1.71
N GLU A 67 4.17 16.87 -1.49
CA GLU A 67 4.04 18.02 -0.61
C GLU A 67 2.91 18.94 -1.08
N GLN A 68 2.89 19.33 -2.36
CA GLN A 68 1.85 20.19 -2.90
C GLN A 68 0.44 19.61 -2.75
N ALA A 69 0.29 18.32 -3.03
CA ALA A 69 -1.01 17.66 -2.95
C ALA A 69 -1.52 17.57 -1.50
N ILE A 70 -0.64 17.20 -0.56
CA ILE A 70 -1.01 17.08 0.84
C ILE A 70 -1.22 18.45 1.48
N ASP A 71 -0.40 19.46 1.19
CA ASP A 71 -0.56 20.83 1.68
C ASP A 71 -1.91 21.41 1.24
N LYS A 72 -2.27 21.20 -0.04
CA LYS A 72 -3.56 21.61 -0.56
C LYS A 72 -4.70 20.93 0.20
N TRP A 73 -4.62 19.61 0.34
CA TRP A 73 -5.66 18.85 1.05
C TRP A 73 -5.80 19.32 2.52
N GLU A 74 -4.69 19.51 3.25
CA GLU A 74 -4.71 19.98 4.63
C GLU A 74 -5.30 21.39 4.75
N SER A 75 -5.02 22.27 3.79
CA SER A 75 -5.58 23.63 3.77
C SER A 75 -7.10 23.66 3.56
N GLU A 76 -7.63 22.71 2.78
CA GLU A 76 -9.05 22.54 2.52
C GLU A 76 -9.77 21.80 3.68
N HIS A 77 -9.00 21.10 4.57
CA HIS A 77 -9.51 20.27 5.65
C HIS A 77 -8.83 20.57 7.01
N PRO A 78 -8.95 21.81 7.54
CA PRO A 78 -8.18 22.24 8.71
C PRO A 78 -8.47 21.45 9.99
N ASP A 79 -9.66 20.85 10.10
CA ASP A 79 -10.08 20.07 11.28
C ASP A 79 -9.86 18.55 11.11
N ASP A 80 -9.45 18.11 9.92
CA ASP A 80 -9.26 16.72 9.57
C ASP A 80 -7.77 16.35 9.57
N TYR A 81 -7.45 15.06 9.48
CA TYR A 81 -6.08 14.59 9.31
C TYR A 81 -6.01 13.21 8.66
N ILE A 82 -4.90 12.94 8.00
CA ILE A 82 -4.62 11.61 7.45
C ILE A 82 -3.99 10.77 8.58
N GLY A 83 -4.81 9.90 9.19
CA GLY A 83 -4.39 9.06 10.30
C GLY A 83 -4.16 7.60 9.93
N ILE A 84 -4.52 7.20 8.72
CA ILE A 84 -4.23 5.88 8.16
C ILE A 84 -3.51 6.08 6.83
N LEU A 85 -2.36 5.43 6.68
CA LEU A 85 -1.59 5.43 5.44
C LEU A 85 -1.40 4.00 4.95
N VAL A 86 -1.86 3.73 3.72
CA VAL A 86 -1.59 2.47 3.03
C VAL A 86 -0.62 2.75 1.88
N ASN A 87 0.65 2.44 2.10
CA ASN A 87 1.70 2.51 1.07
C ASN A 87 1.56 1.31 0.13
N ASN A 88 0.66 1.45 -0.86
CA ASN A 88 0.37 0.38 -1.82
C ASN A 88 0.96 0.66 -3.21
N ALA A 89 1.21 1.92 -3.59
CA ALA A 89 1.81 2.25 -4.87
C ALA A 89 3.09 1.46 -5.11
N GLY A 90 3.20 0.88 -6.30
CA GLY A 90 4.36 0.11 -6.71
C GLY A 90 4.20 -0.34 -8.15
N ILE A 91 5.32 -0.51 -8.82
CA ILE A 91 5.39 -0.99 -10.21
C ILE A 91 6.33 -2.20 -10.29
N ARG A 92 6.17 -2.98 -11.34
CA ARG A 92 7.08 -4.06 -11.72
C ARG A 92 7.74 -3.72 -13.05
N LYS A 93 9.05 -3.93 -13.11
CA LYS A 93 9.86 -3.94 -14.34
C LYS A 93 10.78 -5.13 -14.27
N ASP A 94 10.22 -6.29 -14.62
CA ASP A 94 10.89 -7.59 -14.49
C ASP A 94 11.91 -7.76 -15.62
N ASN A 95 13.15 -8.06 -15.25
CA ASN A 95 14.22 -8.36 -16.17
C ASN A 95 15.33 -9.16 -15.45
N LEU A 96 16.08 -9.98 -16.18
CA LEU A 96 17.29 -10.61 -15.62
C LEU A 96 18.33 -9.53 -15.29
N MET A 97 19.04 -9.66 -14.17
CA MET A 97 19.98 -8.66 -13.67
C MET A 97 20.98 -8.20 -14.74
N ILE A 98 21.46 -9.12 -15.56
CA ILE A 98 22.45 -8.83 -16.62
C ILE A 98 21.89 -7.91 -17.74
N PHE A 99 20.58 -7.88 -17.93
CA PHE A 99 19.88 -7.07 -18.94
C PHE A 99 19.09 -5.92 -18.36
N MET A 100 18.98 -5.83 -17.02
CA MET A 100 18.21 -4.80 -16.33
C MET A 100 18.81 -3.42 -16.58
N GLN A 101 17.99 -2.49 -17.06
CA GLN A 101 18.41 -1.11 -17.30
C GLN A 101 18.36 -0.30 -15.99
N ASN A 102 19.18 0.75 -15.90
CA ASN A 102 19.20 1.64 -14.74
C ASN A 102 17.82 2.25 -14.46
N GLU A 103 17.06 2.57 -15.50
CA GLU A 103 15.71 3.11 -15.41
C GLU A 103 14.72 2.10 -14.82
N GLU A 104 14.84 0.82 -15.18
CA GLU A 104 14.00 -0.25 -14.61
C GLU A 104 14.25 -0.45 -13.13
N TRP A 105 15.51 -0.34 -12.72
CA TRP A 105 15.90 -0.37 -11.32
C TRP A 105 15.39 0.86 -10.56
N ASN A 106 15.72 2.06 -11.04
CA ASN A 106 15.41 3.30 -10.36
C ASN A 106 13.90 3.55 -10.24
N ASP A 107 13.13 3.29 -11.28
CA ASP A 107 11.68 3.53 -11.27
C ASP A 107 10.98 2.65 -10.22
N VAL A 108 11.37 1.39 -10.11
CA VAL A 108 10.81 0.47 -9.11
C VAL A 108 11.14 0.92 -7.69
N LEU A 109 12.40 1.30 -7.43
CA LEU A 109 12.81 1.79 -6.12
C LEU A 109 12.17 3.16 -5.80
N ASN A 110 12.15 4.07 -6.75
CA ASN A 110 11.60 5.41 -6.56
C ASN A 110 10.10 5.36 -6.22
N THR A 111 9.33 4.59 -6.98
CA THR A 111 7.89 4.49 -6.73
C THR A 111 7.60 3.78 -5.40
N THR A 112 8.32 2.70 -5.11
CA THR A 112 8.01 1.84 -3.96
C THR A 112 8.66 2.33 -2.67
N LEU A 113 10.00 2.44 -2.66
CA LEU A 113 10.76 2.70 -1.44
C LEU A 113 10.87 4.19 -1.13
N ASN A 114 11.25 4.99 -2.13
CA ASN A 114 11.33 6.44 -1.93
C ASN A 114 9.93 7.04 -1.74
N GLY A 115 8.91 6.55 -2.45
CA GLY A 115 7.52 6.94 -2.24
C GLY A 115 7.03 6.68 -0.83
N PHE A 116 7.30 5.47 -0.29
CA PHE A 116 7.06 5.17 1.12
C PHE A 116 7.72 6.21 2.03
N PHE A 117 9.00 6.51 1.82
CA PHE A 117 9.75 7.45 2.66
C PHE A 117 9.16 8.86 2.61
N TYR A 118 8.90 9.41 1.42
CA TYR A 118 8.40 10.78 1.25
C TYR A 118 7.02 10.95 1.89
N ILE A 119 6.08 10.07 1.56
CA ILE A 119 4.70 10.17 2.04
C ILE A 119 4.63 9.93 3.54
N THR A 120 5.29 8.88 4.02
CA THR A 120 5.29 8.54 5.46
C THR A 120 5.88 9.69 6.27
N ARG A 121 7.04 10.21 5.90
CA ARG A 121 7.69 11.34 6.57
C ARG A 121 6.78 12.57 6.63
N ARG A 122 6.10 12.87 5.51
CA ARG A 122 5.20 14.02 5.41
C ARG A 122 4.00 13.90 6.37
N LEU A 123 3.41 12.73 6.50
CA LEU A 123 2.23 12.51 7.34
C LEU A 123 2.55 12.25 8.81
N LEU A 124 3.76 11.79 9.10
CA LEU A 124 4.15 11.32 10.43
C LEU A 124 4.02 12.41 11.50
N LYS A 125 4.33 13.69 11.17
CA LYS A 125 4.22 14.81 12.10
C LYS A 125 2.79 14.98 12.65
N SER A 126 1.79 14.91 11.77
CA SER A 126 0.37 15.00 12.15
C SER A 126 -0.05 13.80 13.01
N MET A 127 0.30 12.58 12.59
CA MET A 127 0.02 11.35 13.35
C MET A 127 0.65 11.39 14.75
N MET A 128 1.90 11.85 14.88
CA MET A 128 2.61 11.98 16.16
C MET A 128 1.95 13.01 17.08
N THR A 129 1.50 14.14 16.52
CA THR A 129 0.81 15.20 17.28
C THR A 129 -0.55 14.70 17.78
N LYS A 130 -1.31 14.04 16.94
CA LYS A 130 -2.62 13.44 17.28
C LYS A 130 -2.48 12.18 18.16
N ARG A 131 -1.27 11.63 18.30
CA ARG A 131 -0.97 10.36 18.99
C ARG A 131 -1.88 9.21 18.51
N ASN A 132 -2.12 9.16 17.22
CA ASN A 132 -2.93 8.14 16.57
C ASN A 132 -2.51 8.02 15.10
N GLY A 133 -2.10 6.82 14.71
CA GLY A 133 -1.70 6.53 13.33
C GLY A 133 -1.69 5.04 13.04
N ARG A 134 -1.95 4.68 11.78
CA ARG A 134 -1.85 3.32 11.24
C ARG A 134 -1.10 3.40 9.91
N ILE A 135 0.04 2.77 9.81
CA ILE A 135 0.83 2.72 8.58
C ILE A 135 0.91 1.27 8.14
N ILE A 136 0.40 0.98 6.96
CA ILE A 136 0.38 -0.35 6.38
C ILE A 136 1.18 -0.32 5.07
N ASN A 137 2.27 -1.07 5.01
CA ASN A 137 3.15 -1.15 3.86
C ASN A 137 2.84 -2.40 3.04
N MET A 138 2.52 -2.23 1.76
CA MET A 138 2.31 -3.36 0.87
C MET A 138 3.66 -3.90 0.40
N ALA A 139 4.17 -4.88 1.16
CA ALA A 139 5.34 -5.67 0.78
C ALA A 139 4.98 -6.68 -0.33
N SER A 140 5.60 -7.83 -0.35
CA SER A 140 5.34 -8.93 -1.28
C SER A 140 6.05 -10.19 -0.80
N LEU A 141 5.55 -11.34 -1.22
CA LEU A 141 6.30 -12.60 -1.16
C LEU A 141 7.70 -12.48 -1.79
N SER A 142 7.82 -11.70 -2.89
CA SER A 142 9.11 -11.44 -3.55
C SER A 142 10.11 -10.73 -2.63
N GLY A 143 9.64 -9.93 -1.67
CA GLY A 143 10.48 -9.29 -0.66
C GLY A 143 10.92 -10.23 0.47
N LEU A 144 10.23 -11.36 0.67
CA LEU A 144 10.55 -12.36 1.68
C LEU A 144 11.55 -13.42 1.15
N LYS A 145 11.30 -13.97 -0.04
CA LYS A 145 12.09 -15.08 -0.56
C LYS A 145 12.93 -14.75 -1.80
N GLY A 146 12.72 -13.57 -2.41
CA GLY A 146 13.27 -13.25 -3.74
C GLY A 146 12.57 -13.99 -4.87
N MET A 147 12.63 -13.41 -6.07
CA MET A 147 12.11 -14.03 -7.30
C MET A 147 13.08 -13.78 -8.46
N PRO A 148 13.43 -14.79 -9.26
CA PRO A 148 14.22 -14.60 -10.46
C PRO A 148 13.57 -13.57 -11.40
N GLY A 149 14.38 -12.71 -12.01
CA GLY A 149 13.89 -11.62 -12.88
C GLY A 149 13.33 -10.41 -12.15
N GLN A 150 13.28 -10.43 -10.81
CA GLN A 150 12.69 -9.36 -9.98
C GLN A 150 13.68 -8.78 -8.95
N VAL A 151 14.94 -8.63 -9.30
CA VAL A 151 15.96 -8.17 -8.33
C VAL A 151 15.61 -6.77 -7.79
N ASN A 152 15.18 -5.83 -8.65
CA ASN A 152 14.72 -4.50 -8.29
C ASN A 152 13.46 -4.54 -7.39
N TYR A 153 12.45 -5.29 -7.81
CA TYR A 153 11.19 -5.41 -7.08
C TYR A 153 11.38 -6.11 -5.73
N SER A 154 12.10 -7.23 -5.71
CA SER A 154 12.42 -7.96 -4.47
C SER A 154 13.21 -7.10 -3.50
N ALA A 155 14.22 -6.36 -3.99
CA ALA A 155 15.00 -5.42 -3.18
C ALA A 155 14.13 -4.33 -2.56
N SER A 156 13.25 -3.69 -3.37
CA SER A 156 12.36 -2.64 -2.88
C SER A 156 11.38 -3.15 -1.82
N LYS A 157 10.81 -4.34 -2.02
CA LYS A 157 9.85 -4.94 -1.08
C LYS A 157 10.54 -5.48 0.19
N ALA A 158 11.76 -5.99 0.10
CA ALA A 158 12.56 -6.35 1.26
C ALA A 158 12.98 -5.11 2.08
N ALA A 159 13.33 -4.01 1.42
CA ALA A 159 13.63 -2.75 2.08
C ALA A 159 12.43 -2.21 2.87
N LEU A 160 11.20 -2.30 2.32
CA LEU A 160 9.97 -1.94 3.05
C LEU A 160 9.78 -2.77 4.32
N ILE A 161 10.15 -4.05 4.31
CA ILE A 161 10.08 -4.91 5.49
C ILE A 161 11.04 -4.41 6.58
N GLY A 162 12.27 -4.08 6.22
CA GLY A 162 13.24 -3.50 7.15
C GLY A 162 12.78 -2.16 7.71
N ALA A 163 12.31 -1.26 6.83
CA ALA A 163 11.79 0.05 7.21
C ALA A 163 10.55 -0.05 8.12
N THR A 164 9.65 -1.00 7.88
CA THR A 164 8.49 -1.28 8.73
C THR A 164 8.90 -1.57 10.16
N LYS A 165 9.86 -2.47 10.36
CA LYS A 165 10.34 -2.90 11.68
C LYS A 165 11.05 -1.78 12.43
N ALA A 166 11.86 -0.98 11.74
CA ALA A 166 12.58 0.13 12.35
C ALA A 166 11.60 1.26 12.77
N LEU A 167 10.75 1.70 11.83
CA LEU A 167 9.81 2.77 12.08
C LEU A 167 8.79 2.41 13.18
N ALA A 168 8.35 1.14 13.24
CA ALA A 168 7.44 0.67 14.28
C ALA A 168 7.98 0.96 15.68
N GLN A 169 9.27 0.72 15.91
CA GLN A 169 9.91 0.98 17.21
C GLN A 169 10.01 2.49 17.53
N GLU A 170 10.28 3.32 16.53
CA GLU A 170 10.39 4.76 16.69
C GLU A 170 9.06 5.41 17.09
N VAL A 171 7.95 4.95 16.52
CA VAL A 171 6.66 5.65 16.64
C VAL A 171 5.66 4.98 17.59
N ALA A 172 5.93 3.76 18.06
CA ALA A 172 5.07 3.05 19.01
C ALA A 172 4.74 3.86 20.28
N PRO A 173 5.69 4.64 20.90
CA PRO A 173 5.38 5.50 22.06
C PRO A 173 4.34 6.59 21.76
N ARG A 174 4.08 6.84 20.48
CA ARG A 174 3.06 7.79 19.99
C ARG A 174 1.75 7.13 19.60
N LYS A 175 1.54 5.87 19.95
CA LYS A 175 0.34 5.07 19.59
C LYS A 175 0.13 4.95 18.07
N ILE A 176 1.22 4.92 17.34
CA ILE A 176 1.23 4.67 15.89
C ILE A 176 1.72 3.25 15.68
N THR A 177 0.98 2.45 14.91
CA THR A 177 1.42 1.12 14.48
C THR A 177 1.92 1.16 13.04
N VAL A 178 2.94 0.36 12.75
CA VAL A 178 3.51 0.22 11.42
C VAL A 178 3.65 -1.27 11.12
N ASN A 179 2.92 -1.77 10.14
CA ASN A 179 2.94 -3.17 9.76
C ASN A 179 3.09 -3.32 8.24
N ALA A 180 3.54 -4.48 7.81
CA ALA A 180 3.60 -4.83 6.40
C ALA A 180 2.67 -6.02 6.10
N VAL A 181 2.05 -5.99 4.94
CA VAL A 181 1.31 -7.12 4.36
C VAL A 181 2.12 -7.63 3.18
N ALA A 182 2.38 -8.93 3.14
CA ALA A 182 3.16 -9.59 2.09
C ALA A 182 2.27 -10.55 1.28
N PRO A 183 1.59 -10.07 0.22
CA PRO A 183 0.78 -10.91 -0.64
C PRO A 183 1.63 -11.90 -1.45
N GLY A 184 1.05 -13.08 -1.71
CA GLY A 184 1.51 -14.01 -2.72
C GLY A 184 0.95 -13.67 -4.11
N PHE A 185 0.55 -14.70 -4.87
CA PHE A 185 -0.16 -14.52 -6.15
C PHE A 185 -1.60 -14.06 -5.88
N ILE A 186 -1.93 -12.83 -6.31
CA ILE A 186 -3.26 -12.22 -6.17
C ILE A 186 -3.80 -11.90 -7.56
N GLU A 187 -5.05 -12.24 -7.80
CA GLU A 187 -5.78 -11.87 -9.03
C GLU A 187 -5.79 -10.34 -9.19
N SER A 188 -5.11 -9.85 -10.23
CA SER A 188 -4.98 -8.41 -10.50
C SER A 188 -4.43 -8.18 -11.92
N ASP A 189 -4.43 -6.93 -12.38
CA ASP A 189 -3.79 -6.56 -13.63
C ASP A 189 -2.30 -6.94 -13.69
N MET A 190 -1.61 -6.99 -12.54
CA MET A 190 -0.20 -7.37 -12.47
C MET A 190 0.05 -8.87 -12.69
N THR A 191 -0.98 -9.70 -12.56
CA THR A 191 -0.85 -11.16 -12.62
C THR A 191 -1.62 -11.78 -13.79
N LYS A 192 -2.40 -10.99 -14.55
CA LYS A 192 -3.24 -11.47 -15.65
C LYS A 192 -2.48 -12.18 -16.78
N ASP A 193 -1.22 -11.80 -16.98
CA ASP A 193 -0.36 -12.39 -18.03
C ASP A 193 0.42 -13.62 -17.52
N LEU A 194 0.24 -14.01 -16.26
CA LEU A 194 0.86 -15.19 -15.66
C LEU A 194 0.03 -16.45 -15.99
N ASN A 195 0.69 -17.57 -16.18
CA ASN A 195 0.01 -18.86 -16.32
C ASN A 195 -0.55 -19.33 -14.97
N GLU A 196 -1.78 -18.93 -14.67
CA GLU A 196 -2.44 -19.25 -13.40
C GLU A 196 -2.55 -20.76 -13.17
N ASP A 197 -2.84 -21.54 -14.22
CA ASP A 197 -3.01 -23.00 -14.11
C ASP A 197 -1.74 -23.73 -13.68
N GLU A 198 -0.58 -23.18 -13.98
CA GLU A 198 0.70 -23.70 -13.52
C GLU A 198 1.07 -23.16 -12.14
N LEU A 199 0.92 -21.85 -11.93
CA LEU A 199 1.37 -21.20 -10.70
C LEU A 199 0.51 -21.53 -9.49
N LYS A 200 -0.81 -21.73 -9.67
CA LYS A 200 -1.69 -22.16 -8.56
C LYS A 200 -1.31 -23.52 -7.95
N LYS A 201 -0.68 -24.41 -8.75
CA LYS A 201 -0.19 -25.71 -8.26
C LYS A 201 0.95 -25.58 -7.24
N LEU A 202 1.65 -24.44 -7.26
CA LEU A 202 2.70 -24.13 -6.29
C LEU A 202 2.11 -23.63 -4.97
N VAL A 203 0.85 -23.18 -4.98
CA VAL A 203 0.17 -22.65 -3.79
C VAL A 203 -0.55 -23.79 -3.07
N PRO A 204 -0.30 -24.05 -1.79
CA PRO A 204 -1.00 -25.11 -1.06
C PRO A 204 -2.53 -25.00 -1.11
N MET A 205 -3.08 -23.78 -1.09
CA MET A 205 -4.53 -23.55 -1.27
C MET A 205 -5.02 -23.74 -2.71
N ASN A 206 -4.13 -24.07 -3.66
CA ASN A 206 -4.39 -24.38 -5.07
C ASN A 206 -5.21 -23.31 -5.83
N ARG A 207 -5.02 -22.04 -5.48
CA ARG A 207 -5.63 -20.88 -6.13
C ARG A 207 -4.81 -19.62 -5.92
N PHE A 208 -5.03 -18.61 -6.74
CA PHE A 208 -4.63 -17.25 -6.41
C PHE A 208 -5.52 -16.68 -5.30
N GLY A 209 -5.00 -15.74 -4.53
CA GLY A 209 -5.79 -14.94 -3.60
C GLY A 209 -6.55 -13.84 -4.34
N LYS A 210 -7.60 -13.31 -3.71
CA LYS A 210 -8.37 -12.17 -4.22
C LYS A 210 -7.89 -10.88 -3.59
N SER A 211 -8.03 -9.77 -4.32
CA SER A 211 -7.70 -8.44 -3.80
C SER A 211 -8.49 -8.09 -2.53
N GLU A 212 -9.73 -8.59 -2.40
CA GLU A 212 -10.60 -8.41 -1.24
C GLU A 212 -10.08 -9.13 0.01
N GLU A 213 -9.40 -10.27 -0.15
CA GLU A 213 -8.78 -10.99 0.98
C GLU A 213 -7.61 -10.18 1.55
N VAL A 214 -6.81 -9.56 0.68
CA VAL A 214 -5.74 -8.65 1.10
C VAL A 214 -6.33 -7.39 1.78
N ALA A 215 -7.37 -6.83 1.19
CA ALA A 215 -8.05 -5.65 1.71
C ALA A 215 -8.66 -5.87 3.10
N ALA A 216 -9.18 -7.07 3.37
CA ALA A 216 -9.71 -7.43 4.69
C ALA A 216 -8.63 -7.38 5.78
N LEU A 217 -7.43 -7.91 5.48
CA LEU A 217 -6.29 -7.85 6.40
C LEU A 217 -5.82 -6.40 6.61
N VAL A 218 -5.74 -5.60 5.53
CA VAL A 218 -5.36 -4.18 5.61
C VAL A 218 -6.35 -3.41 6.48
N ALA A 219 -7.65 -3.62 6.30
CA ALA A 219 -8.68 -2.95 7.10
C ALA A 219 -8.62 -3.36 8.60
N PHE A 220 -8.34 -4.63 8.90
CA PHE A 220 -8.08 -5.09 10.26
C PHE A 220 -6.88 -4.35 10.88
N LEU A 221 -5.74 -4.27 10.15
CA LEU A 221 -4.55 -3.56 10.63
C LEU A 221 -4.75 -2.04 10.75
N ALA A 222 -5.68 -1.46 10.02
CA ALA A 222 -6.05 -0.05 10.10
C ALA A 222 -6.99 0.26 11.28
N GLY A 223 -7.65 -0.77 11.84
CA GLY A 223 -8.61 -0.66 12.94
C GLY A 223 -7.97 -0.59 14.33
N ASP A 224 -8.82 -0.41 15.33
CA ASP A 224 -8.39 -0.36 16.73
C ASP A 224 -8.20 -1.74 17.35
N GLU A 225 -8.80 -2.78 16.76
CA GLU A 225 -8.64 -4.17 17.20
C GLU A 225 -7.19 -4.67 17.05
N SER A 226 -6.41 -4.08 16.15
CA SER A 226 -4.99 -4.38 15.91
C SER A 226 -4.03 -3.43 16.63
N ALA A 227 -4.49 -2.63 17.59
CA ALA A 227 -3.70 -1.57 18.23
C ALA A 227 -2.44 -2.04 18.97
N TYR A 228 -2.31 -3.36 19.23
CA TYR A 228 -1.12 -3.95 19.84
C TYR A 228 -0.23 -4.72 18.85
N ILE A 229 -0.56 -4.68 17.54
CA ILE A 229 0.22 -5.28 16.47
C ILE A 229 1.04 -4.18 15.80
N THR A 230 2.37 -4.24 15.92
CA THR A 230 3.29 -3.30 15.28
C THR A 230 4.64 -3.96 14.99
N GLY A 231 5.26 -3.59 13.86
CA GLY A 231 6.52 -4.15 13.39
C GLY A 231 6.38 -5.50 12.68
N GLU A 232 5.15 -5.98 12.49
CA GLU A 232 4.90 -7.30 11.92
C GLU A 232 4.87 -7.28 10.39
N VAL A 233 5.21 -8.44 9.80
CA VAL A 233 5.11 -8.72 8.37
C VAL A 233 4.17 -9.91 8.20
N ILE A 234 2.94 -9.63 7.82
CA ILE A 234 1.92 -10.67 7.75
C ILE A 234 1.81 -11.17 6.31
N SER A 235 2.15 -12.44 6.11
CA SER A 235 2.01 -13.12 4.82
C SER A 235 0.55 -13.45 4.53
N ILE A 236 0.11 -13.18 3.30
CA ILE A 236 -1.17 -13.59 2.76
C ILE A 236 -0.95 -14.23 1.38
N ASN A 237 -0.59 -15.51 1.37
CA ASN A 237 -0.03 -16.18 0.21
C ASN A 237 -0.54 -17.61 -0.02
N GLY A 238 -1.60 -18.03 0.69
CA GLY A 238 -2.17 -19.37 0.55
C GLY A 238 -1.23 -20.51 0.96
N GLY A 239 -0.23 -20.23 1.81
CA GLY A 239 0.77 -21.20 2.27
C GLY A 239 1.98 -21.35 1.32
N LEU A 240 2.08 -20.53 0.28
CA LEU A 240 3.19 -20.61 -0.70
C LEU A 240 4.57 -20.37 -0.05
N TYR A 241 4.59 -19.65 1.06
CA TYR A 241 5.78 -19.39 1.87
C TYR A 241 5.38 -19.23 3.34
N THR A 242 5.98 -20.04 4.19
CA THR A 242 5.76 -20.08 5.66
C THR A 242 7.07 -19.95 6.40
#